data_c6e807f7a1998ec73e9e16d20312a9ad
#
_entry.id   c6e807f7a1998ec73e9e16d20312a9ad
#
_cell.length_a   1.000
_cell.length_b   1.000
_cell.length_c   1.000
_cell.angle_alpha   90.00
_cell.angle_beta   90.00
_cell.angle_gamma   90.00
#
_symmetry.space_group_name_H-M   'P 1'
#
loop_
_entity.id
_entity.type
_entity.pdbx_description
1 polymer ?
#
loop_
_entity_poly.entity_id
_entity_poly.type
_entity_poly.pdbx_seq_one_letter_code
_entity_poly.pdbx_strand_id
1 'polypeptide(L)'
;MSDVTLLAEVAAFLRQPHGQFIAGEALPGNGPTLAVINPATGKAIAGVTSADVGQADRAMASASQAFDSWRAMPTLQRGTLLLRLADLLASHREELAQLESLCSGKTIGLARMLELDQSVAFLRYFAGWAGKVTGETLDVSLPSMAGEQYTAFTRRQPVGVVVGIVPWNFSIMIAIWKLAAALVCGCTIVMKPSEYTPLTLLRVAELAKEAGIPDGVINVVNGASGEIAQRLIAHPACAKVSFTGSVATGEKVQHAAIGAGKRVTLELGGKNAALFLDDLTPEAMADGIIEAGYLNQGQICAAAERFYLPQGKLDAVLEILKQRLSALRPGSPLDEQTLMGPLANRVQFEKVLQLIEKAREEGDTIVCGGEALPGDGYFVLPTAVKVRSENSTLMQEETFGPVCSFIGYQSEEEALSRINASPFGLAASVWSENIRKALRYSDAINAGIVWVNMHTFLDPAVPFGGMKGSGIGREFGSAFIDDYTELKSVMVRY
;
A
#
# COMPACT_ATOMS: atom_id res chain seq x y z
N MET A 1 12.68 9.83 -28.18
CA MET A 1 12.10 9.70 -26.83
C MET A 1 13.13 10.24 -25.86
N SER A 2 12.81 11.31 -25.18
CA SER A 2 13.75 11.94 -24.25
C SER A 2 13.26 11.66 -22.83
N ASP A 3 13.99 10.79 -22.11
CA ASP A 3 13.81 10.65 -20.67
C ASP A 3 13.96 12.00 -19.98
N VAL A 4 13.24 12.19 -18.89
CA VAL A 4 13.45 13.34 -18.01
C VAL A 4 14.92 13.33 -17.58
N THR A 5 15.58 14.48 -17.69
CA THR A 5 16.96 14.61 -17.21
C THR A 5 16.99 14.43 -15.70
N LEU A 6 17.86 13.52 -15.24
CA LEU A 6 18.03 13.31 -13.80
C LEU A 6 18.54 14.59 -13.12
N LEU A 7 17.90 14.97 -12.04
CA LEU A 7 18.35 16.05 -11.19
C LEU A 7 19.75 15.73 -10.62
N ALA A 8 20.56 16.77 -10.45
CA ALA A 8 21.93 16.62 -9.94
C ALA A 8 21.94 16.01 -8.53
N GLU A 9 20.96 16.37 -7.68
CA GLU A 9 20.77 15.82 -6.34
C GLU A 9 20.38 14.34 -6.37
N VAL A 10 19.54 13.90 -7.31
CA VAL A 10 19.20 12.48 -7.50
C VAL A 10 20.46 11.69 -7.88
N ALA A 11 21.20 12.19 -8.86
CA ALA A 11 22.44 11.53 -9.28
C ALA A 11 23.51 11.52 -8.17
N ALA A 12 23.56 12.54 -7.33
CA ALA A 12 24.44 12.57 -6.17
C ALA A 12 24.01 11.59 -5.07
N PHE A 13 22.70 11.53 -4.79
CA PHE A 13 22.13 10.59 -3.80
C PHE A 13 22.40 9.14 -4.19
N LEU A 14 22.16 8.76 -5.45
CA LEU A 14 22.39 7.39 -5.94
C LEU A 14 23.86 6.92 -5.80
N ARG A 15 24.83 7.84 -5.82
CA ARG A 15 26.27 7.51 -5.66
C ARG A 15 26.72 7.37 -4.21
N GLN A 16 25.91 7.79 -3.24
CA GLN A 16 26.24 7.67 -1.82
C GLN A 16 26.12 6.22 -1.33
N PRO A 17 26.87 5.82 -0.32
CA PRO A 17 26.61 4.56 0.37
C PRO A 17 25.32 4.68 1.19
N HIS A 18 24.43 3.71 1.04
CA HIS A 18 23.18 3.66 1.78
C HIS A 18 23.18 2.49 2.79
N GLY A 19 22.50 2.69 3.91
CA GLY A 19 22.35 1.68 4.95
C GLY A 19 21.06 1.90 5.74
N GLN A 20 21.17 2.36 6.98
CA GLN A 20 20.08 2.56 7.91
C GLN A 20 19.91 4.05 8.24
N PHE A 21 18.73 4.41 8.73
CA PHE A 21 18.50 5.71 9.37
C PHE A 21 18.04 5.43 10.82
N ILE A 22 18.91 5.64 11.78
CA ILE A 22 18.66 5.30 13.20
C ILE A 22 19.09 6.45 14.10
N ALA A 23 18.21 6.84 15.02
CA ALA A 23 18.46 7.93 15.96
C ALA A 23 18.80 9.27 15.29
N GLY A 24 18.16 9.54 14.14
CA GLY A 24 18.39 10.77 13.36
C GLY A 24 19.66 10.76 12.51
N GLU A 25 20.36 9.64 12.39
CA GLU A 25 21.61 9.52 11.65
C GLU A 25 21.52 8.50 10.53
N ALA A 26 22.08 8.85 9.36
CA ALA A 26 22.35 7.89 8.30
C ALA A 26 23.58 7.05 8.68
N LEU A 27 23.42 5.74 8.75
CA LEU A 27 24.44 4.80 9.20
C LEU A 27 24.70 3.74 8.14
N PRO A 28 25.93 3.27 7.96
CA PRO A 28 26.19 2.10 7.13
C PRO A 28 25.51 0.87 7.76
N GLY A 29 25.15 -0.09 6.92
CA GLY A 29 24.69 -1.39 7.40
C GLY A 29 25.89 -2.29 7.80
N ASN A 30 25.62 -3.31 8.60
CA ASN A 30 26.60 -4.31 9.02
C ASN A 30 26.42 -5.66 8.29
N GLY A 31 25.36 -5.79 7.51
CA GLY A 31 25.04 -7.00 6.74
C GLY A 31 25.50 -6.92 5.27
N PRO A 32 25.00 -7.80 4.42
CA PRO A 32 25.32 -7.79 3.00
C PRO A 32 24.76 -6.55 2.29
N THR A 33 25.48 -6.09 1.26
CA THR A 33 25.00 -5.02 0.38
C THR A 33 24.06 -5.60 -0.68
N LEU A 34 22.86 -5.04 -0.77
CA LEU A 34 21.84 -5.36 -1.75
C LEU A 34 21.89 -4.34 -2.89
N ALA A 35 21.86 -4.83 -4.12
CA ALA A 35 21.76 -3.96 -5.28
C ALA A 35 20.31 -3.49 -5.46
N VAL A 36 20.12 -2.18 -5.56
CA VAL A 36 18.86 -1.60 -6.03
C VAL A 36 18.89 -1.56 -7.55
N ILE A 37 17.95 -2.25 -8.16
CA ILE A 37 17.90 -2.44 -9.61
C ILE A 37 16.91 -1.47 -10.24
N ASN A 38 17.31 -0.81 -11.31
CA ASN A 38 16.37 -0.11 -12.16
C ASN A 38 15.64 -1.14 -13.05
N PRO A 39 14.34 -1.35 -12.87
CA PRO A 39 13.60 -2.39 -13.58
C PRO A 39 13.46 -2.13 -15.09
N ALA A 40 13.65 -0.90 -15.54
CA ALA A 40 13.64 -0.58 -16.97
C ALA A 40 14.89 -1.07 -17.71
N THR A 41 16.00 -1.26 -16.99
CA THR A 41 17.29 -1.63 -17.59
C THR A 41 17.86 -2.94 -17.06
N GLY A 42 17.29 -3.48 -15.96
CA GLY A 42 17.84 -4.64 -15.25
C GLY A 42 19.18 -4.38 -14.55
N LYS A 43 19.66 -3.11 -14.50
CA LYS A 43 20.97 -2.74 -13.97
C LYS A 43 20.88 -2.14 -12.59
N ALA A 44 21.91 -2.36 -11.78
CA ALA A 44 22.03 -1.72 -10.48
C ALA A 44 22.25 -0.21 -10.61
N ILE A 45 21.55 0.57 -9.77
CA ILE A 45 21.63 2.04 -9.70
C ILE A 45 22.22 2.52 -8.37
N ALA A 46 22.15 1.70 -7.33
CA ALA A 46 22.72 1.97 -6.00
C ALA A 46 22.94 0.66 -5.25
N GLY A 47 23.66 0.74 -4.13
CA GLY A 47 23.80 -0.34 -3.16
C GLY A 47 23.28 0.10 -1.79
N VAL A 48 22.49 -0.76 -1.15
CA VAL A 48 22.04 -0.55 0.24
C VAL A 48 22.55 -1.69 1.10
N THR A 49 23.38 -1.36 2.10
CA THR A 49 23.91 -2.36 3.02
C THR A 49 22.87 -2.69 4.08
N SER A 50 22.52 -3.97 4.20
CA SER A 50 21.51 -4.46 5.15
C SER A 50 21.92 -4.24 6.60
N ALA A 51 20.93 -4.10 7.48
CA ALA A 51 21.14 -4.16 8.91
C ALA A 51 21.52 -5.59 9.36
N ASP A 52 22.22 -5.65 10.48
CA ASP A 52 22.28 -6.85 11.33
C ASP A 52 21.25 -6.79 12.47
N VAL A 53 21.18 -7.84 13.27
CA VAL A 53 20.28 -7.94 14.44
C VAL A 53 20.58 -6.83 15.46
N GLY A 54 21.85 -6.46 15.64
CA GLY A 54 22.25 -5.40 16.58
C GLY A 54 21.75 -4.02 16.14
N GLN A 55 21.74 -3.75 14.85
CA GLN A 55 21.19 -2.49 14.31
C GLN A 55 19.65 -2.46 14.40
N ALA A 56 18.98 -3.59 14.20
CA ALA A 56 17.55 -3.71 14.45
C ALA A 56 17.20 -3.40 15.92
N ASP A 57 17.95 -3.98 16.86
CA ASP A 57 17.78 -3.71 18.29
C ASP A 57 18.07 -2.25 18.63
N ARG A 58 19.11 -1.65 18.06
CA ARG A 58 19.44 -0.23 18.22
C ARG A 58 18.31 0.67 17.75
N ALA A 59 17.67 0.36 16.62
CA ALA A 59 16.54 1.13 16.11
C ALA A 59 15.33 1.05 17.05
N MET A 60 15.02 -0.14 17.55
CA MET A 60 13.94 -0.35 18.52
C MET A 60 14.22 0.35 19.86
N ALA A 61 15.45 0.31 20.35
CA ALA A 61 15.86 1.02 21.56
C ALA A 61 15.76 2.54 21.38
N SER A 62 16.22 3.06 20.24
CA SER A 62 16.09 4.48 19.89
C SER A 62 14.63 4.94 19.86
N ALA A 63 13.74 4.17 19.19
CA ALA A 63 12.32 4.47 19.16
C ALA A 63 11.67 4.44 20.56
N SER A 64 12.09 3.50 21.41
CA SER A 64 11.62 3.38 22.79
C SER A 64 12.09 4.56 23.66
N GLN A 65 13.31 5.02 23.50
CA GLN A 65 13.85 6.18 24.22
C GLN A 65 13.15 7.48 23.82
N ALA A 66 12.84 7.65 22.53
CA ALA A 66 12.16 8.83 22.03
C ALA A 66 10.67 8.87 22.39
N PHE A 67 10.05 7.73 22.74
CA PHE A 67 8.62 7.59 22.93
C PHE A 67 8.06 8.49 24.01
N ASP A 68 8.67 8.55 25.19
CA ASP A 68 8.13 9.33 26.31
C ASP A 68 8.10 10.84 26.03
N SER A 69 9.15 11.38 25.42
CA SER A 69 9.21 12.78 25.02
C SER A 69 8.24 13.09 23.88
N TRP A 70 8.12 12.19 22.90
CA TRP A 70 7.21 12.36 21.77
C TRP A 70 5.73 12.33 22.19
N ARG A 71 5.32 11.35 23.00
CA ARG A 71 3.92 11.28 23.49
C ARG A 71 3.56 12.44 24.42
N ALA A 72 4.53 13.00 25.14
CA ALA A 72 4.33 14.15 26.02
C ALA A 72 4.29 15.48 25.25
N MET A 73 4.77 15.52 24.00
CA MET A 73 4.72 16.72 23.17
C MET A 73 3.26 17.14 22.92
N PRO A 74 2.93 18.45 23.04
CA PRO A 74 1.60 18.95 22.71
C PRO A 74 1.12 18.49 21.34
N THR A 75 -0.12 18.01 21.24
CA THR A 75 -0.66 17.38 20.03
C THR A 75 -0.57 18.29 18.81
N LEU A 76 -0.87 19.58 18.96
CA LEU A 76 -0.77 20.55 17.85
C LEU A 76 0.68 20.73 17.37
N GLN A 77 1.66 20.60 18.26
CA GLN A 77 3.06 20.68 17.86
C GLN A 77 3.45 19.46 17.00
N ARG A 78 2.99 18.24 17.36
CA ARG A 78 3.17 17.07 16.50
C ARG A 78 2.52 17.27 15.13
N GLY A 79 1.29 17.80 15.10
CA GLY A 79 0.61 18.14 13.84
C GLY A 79 1.40 19.15 12.99
N THR A 80 1.99 20.18 13.62
CA THR A 80 2.85 21.16 12.92
C THR A 80 4.08 20.52 12.29
N LEU A 81 4.71 19.56 12.97
CA LEU A 81 5.87 18.83 12.41
C LEU A 81 5.47 17.96 11.20
N LEU A 82 4.30 17.31 11.25
CA LEU A 82 3.77 16.58 10.09
C LEU A 82 3.47 17.51 8.90
N LEU A 83 2.92 18.71 9.14
CA LEU A 83 2.71 19.70 8.08
C LEU A 83 4.03 20.17 7.46
N ARG A 84 5.07 20.40 8.28
CA ARG A 84 6.41 20.75 7.76
C ARG A 84 6.99 19.62 6.91
N LEU A 85 6.82 18.36 7.33
CA LEU A 85 7.22 17.21 6.51
C LEU A 85 6.45 17.19 5.19
N ALA A 86 5.14 17.46 5.20
CA ALA A 86 4.34 17.54 3.98
C ALA A 86 4.85 18.63 3.02
N ASP A 87 5.23 19.80 3.55
CA ASP A 87 5.77 20.91 2.75
C ASP A 87 7.17 20.57 2.18
N LEU A 88 8.01 19.84 2.95
CA LEU A 88 9.29 19.34 2.44
C LEU A 88 9.11 18.28 1.35
N LEU A 89 8.18 17.33 1.52
CA LEU A 89 7.88 16.37 0.45
C LEU A 89 7.39 17.09 -0.82
N ALA A 90 6.55 18.11 -0.68
CA ALA A 90 6.06 18.89 -1.80
C ALA A 90 7.19 19.66 -2.50
N SER A 91 8.15 20.24 -1.76
CA SER A 91 9.31 20.96 -2.33
C SER A 91 10.33 20.01 -2.99
N HIS A 92 10.45 18.76 -2.51
CA HIS A 92 11.31 17.71 -3.08
C HIS A 92 10.56 16.76 -4.02
N ARG A 93 9.39 17.17 -4.51
CA ARG A 93 8.49 16.35 -5.32
C ARG A 93 9.19 15.69 -6.50
N GLU A 94 9.96 16.44 -7.27
CA GLU A 94 10.62 15.93 -8.47
C GLU A 94 11.78 14.99 -8.12
N GLU A 95 12.60 15.33 -7.11
CA GLU A 95 13.67 14.48 -6.61
C GLU A 95 13.13 13.09 -6.22
N LEU A 96 12.11 13.07 -5.37
CA LEU A 96 11.52 11.83 -4.87
C LEU A 96 10.79 11.05 -5.97
N ALA A 97 10.12 11.72 -6.90
CA ALA A 97 9.46 11.08 -8.03
C ALA A 97 10.45 10.37 -8.95
N GLN A 98 11.60 10.99 -9.24
CA GLN A 98 12.65 10.37 -10.03
C GLN A 98 13.28 9.16 -9.32
N LEU A 99 13.56 9.27 -8.01
CA LEU A 99 14.05 8.14 -7.21
C LEU A 99 13.05 6.98 -7.22
N GLU A 100 11.75 7.28 -7.05
CA GLU A 100 10.70 6.26 -7.06
C GLU A 100 10.57 5.58 -8.42
N SER A 101 10.55 6.36 -9.52
CA SER A 101 10.52 5.80 -10.87
C SER A 101 11.72 4.90 -11.17
N LEU A 102 12.90 5.29 -10.72
CA LEU A 102 14.13 4.51 -10.91
C LEU A 102 14.12 3.19 -10.12
N CYS A 103 13.52 3.17 -8.93
CA CYS A 103 13.48 1.98 -8.08
C CYS A 103 12.33 1.03 -8.41
N SER A 104 11.15 1.57 -8.70
CA SER A 104 9.91 0.78 -8.85
C SER A 104 9.48 0.55 -10.30
N GLY A 105 10.03 1.31 -11.25
CA GLY A 105 9.58 1.30 -12.65
C GLY A 105 8.26 2.02 -12.90
N LYS A 106 7.68 2.64 -11.88
CA LYS A 106 6.49 3.48 -12.01
C LYS A 106 6.78 4.65 -12.94
N THR A 107 5.86 5.00 -13.83
CA THR A 107 6.05 6.16 -14.71
C THR A 107 6.18 7.45 -13.90
N ILE A 108 6.98 8.38 -14.37
CA ILE A 108 7.28 9.63 -13.66
C ILE A 108 6.00 10.43 -13.34
N GLY A 109 5.02 10.41 -14.24
CA GLY A 109 3.71 11.02 -14.00
C GLY A 109 2.96 10.39 -12.83
N LEU A 110 2.93 9.05 -12.76
CA LEU A 110 2.31 8.34 -11.64
C LEU A 110 3.10 8.50 -10.33
N ALA A 111 4.44 8.52 -10.39
CA ALA A 111 5.26 8.77 -9.22
C ALA A 111 4.95 10.16 -8.62
N ARG A 112 4.85 11.19 -9.43
CA ARG A 112 4.47 12.54 -8.99
C ARG A 112 3.06 12.54 -8.38
N MET A 113 2.08 11.97 -9.06
CA MET A 113 0.68 12.05 -8.67
C MET A 113 0.34 11.10 -7.51
N LEU A 114 0.62 9.80 -7.66
CA LEU A 114 0.16 8.79 -6.69
C LEU A 114 1.11 8.63 -5.49
N GLU A 115 2.43 8.80 -5.69
CA GLU A 115 3.34 8.71 -4.54
C GLU A 115 3.48 10.05 -3.81
N LEU A 116 3.78 11.13 -4.52
CA LEU A 116 4.12 12.39 -3.86
C LEU A 116 2.90 13.24 -3.52
N ASP A 117 2.06 13.58 -4.51
CA ASP A 117 0.91 14.45 -4.26
C ASP A 117 -0.06 13.82 -3.26
N GLN A 118 -0.30 12.50 -3.37
CA GLN A 118 -1.11 11.75 -2.41
C GLN A 118 -0.44 11.71 -1.01
N SER A 119 0.87 11.45 -0.92
CA SER A 119 1.58 11.43 0.36
C SER A 119 1.48 12.76 1.09
N VAL A 120 1.60 13.88 0.36
CA VAL A 120 1.41 15.23 0.90
C VAL A 120 -0.02 15.43 1.42
N ALA A 121 -1.02 14.99 0.64
CA ALA A 121 -2.42 15.08 1.04
C ALA A 121 -2.71 14.24 2.30
N PHE A 122 -2.19 13.01 2.37
CA PHE A 122 -2.32 12.14 3.54
C PHE A 122 -1.65 12.74 4.79
N LEU A 123 -0.43 13.26 4.68
CA LEU A 123 0.25 13.92 5.80
C LEU A 123 -0.57 15.10 6.34
N ARG A 124 -1.10 15.94 5.46
CA ARG A 124 -1.95 17.08 5.85
C ARG A 124 -3.25 16.62 6.51
N TYR A 125 -3.88 15.58 5.99
CA TYR A 125 -5.07 15.00 6.60
C TYR A 125 -4.79 14.47 8.01
N PHE A 126 -3.75 13.65 8.20
CA PHE A 126 -3.38 13.12 9.50
C PHE A 126 -2.96 14.22 10.48
N ALA A 127 -2.20 15.24 10.03
CA ALA A 127 -1.89 16.40 10.85
C ALA A 127 -3.16 17.10 11.38
N GLY A 128 -4.23 17.12 10.59
CA GLY A 128 -5.54 17.64 10.97
C GLY A 128 -6.24 16.88 12.11
N TRP A 129 -5.79 15.65 12.44
CA TRP A 129 -6.26 14.89 13.60
C TRP A 129 -5.58 15.29 14.90
N ALA A 130 -4.53 16.10 14.87
CA ALA A 130 -3.87 16.62 16.05
C ALA A 130 -4.90 17.36 16.94
N GLY A 131 -5.04 16.89 18.18
CA GLY A 131 -6.03 17.43 19.14
C GLY A 131 -7.46 16.89 18.98
N LYS A 132 -7.72 15.98 18.02
CA LYS A 132 -9.05 15.38 17.81
C LYS A 132 -9.15 13.92 18.28
N VAL A 133 -8.07 13.35 18.78
CA VAL A 133 -8.06 12.03 19.41
C VAL A 133 -8.54 12.18 20.84
N THR A 134 -9.82 11.91 21.08
CA THR A 134 -10.50 12.20 22.35
C THR A 134 -10.96 10.93 23.06
N GLY A 135 -11.24 11.05 24.35
CA GLY A 135 -11.99 10.08 25.14
C GLY A 135 -13.42 10.59 25.42
N GLU A 136 -14.11 9.90 26.28
CA GLU A 136 -15.50 10.14 26.62
C GLU A 136 -15.65 10.33 28.14
N THR A 137 -16.65 11.11 28.58
CA THR A 137 -17.14 11.12 29.94
C THR A 137 -18.36 10.21 30.03
N LEU A 138 -18.39 9.34 31.04
CA LEU A 138 -19.38 8.26 31.17
C LEU A 138 -20.17 8.41 32.46
N ASP A 139 -21.47 8.18 32.39
CA ASP A 139 -22.30 8.03 33.58
C ASP A 139 -22.13 6.62 34.15
N VAL A 140 -21.97 6.53 35.48
CA VAL A 140 -21.86 5.25 36.17
C VAL A 140 -23.25 4.65 36.37
N SER A 141 -23.45 3.44 35.78
CA SER A 141 -24.76 2.78 35.73
C SER A 141 -25.17 2.08 37.03
N LEU A 142 -24.21 1.75 37.89
CA LEU A 142 -24.48 1.05 39.14
C LEU A 142 -24.69 2.02 40.28
N PRO A 143 -25.68 1.77 41.21
CA PRO A 143 -25.89 2.60 42.37
C PRO A 143 -24.69 2.52 43.31
N SER A 144 -24.39 3.63 43.98
CA SER A 144 -23.41 3.62 45.08
C SER A 144 -23.96 2.81 46.28
N MET A 145 -23.04 2.11 46.95
CA MET A 145 -23.44 1.28 48.12
C MET A 145 -23.63 2.11 49.39
N ALA A 146 -23.01 3.28 49.52
CA ALA A 146 -23.03 4.12 50.70
C ALA A 146 -23.23 5.62 50.38
N GLY A 147 -23.75 5.95 49.18
CA GLY A 147 -24.01 7.34 48.77
C GLY A 147 -22.83 8.07 48.17
N GLU A 148 -21.74 7.33 47.79
CA GLU A 148 -20.61 7.91 47.13
C GLU A 148 -20.97 8.42 45.72
N GLN A 149 -20.30 9.44 45.29
CA GLN A 149 -20.38 9.94 43.92
C GLN A 149 -19.19 9.45 43.09
N TYR A 150 -19.44 9.26 41.82
CA TYR A 150 -18.44 8.74 40.87
C TYR A 150 -18.37 9.63 39.65
N THR A 151 -17.15 9.82 39.15
CA THR A 151 -16.89 10.35 37.82
C THR A 151 -16.09 9.33 37.05
N ALA A 152 -16.55 8.97 35.84
CA ALA A 152 -15.85 8.07 34.96
C ALA A 152 -15.54 8.75 33.62
N PHE A 153 -14.35 8.56 33.14
CA PHE A 153 -13.93 9.03 31.81
C PHE A 153 -12.92 8.09 31.16
N THR A 154 -12.82 8.17 29.85
CA THR A 154 -11.79 7.44 29.10
C THR A 154 -10.73 8.40 28.57
N ARG A 155 -9.54 7.87 28.34
CA ARG A 155 -8.44 8.55 27.62
C ARG A 155 -7.85 7.60 26.60
N ARG A 156 -7.52 8.12 25.43
CA ARG A 156 -6.74 7.40 24.44
C ARG A 156 -5.26 7.67 24.67
N GLN A 157 -4.47 6.61 24.76
CA GLN A 157 -3.02 6.66 24.94
C GLN A 157 -2.36 5.99 23.76
N PRO A 158 -1.21 6.51 23.22
CA PRO A 158 -0.49 5.84 22.16
C PRO A 158 -0.05 4.43 22.59
N VAL A 159 -0.12 3.46 21.67
CA VAL A 159 0.21 2.07 21.97
C VAL A 159 1.70 1.86 22.30
N GLY A 160 2.61 2.70 21.78
CA GLY A 160 4.05 2.57 22.00
C GLY A 160 4.85 2.67 20.71
N VAL A 161 5.89 1.83 20.59
CA VAL A 161 6.70 1.70 19.39
C VAL A 161 5.97 0.85 18.36
N VAL A 162 5.83 1.37 17.15
CA VAL A 162 5.23 0.68 16.00
C VAL A 162 6.32 0.16 15.07
N VAL A 163 6.18 -1.06 14.59
CA VAL A 163 6.97 -1.60 13.48
C VAL A 163 6.14 -1.52 12.22
N GLY A 164 6.56 -0.69 11.26
CA GLY A 164 5.93 -0.52 9.95
C GLY A 164 6.68 -1.27 8.87
N ILE A 165 6.06 -2.25 8.22
CA ILE A 165 6.66 -3.02 7.13
C ILE A 165 5.90 -2.66 5.86
N VAL A 166 6.63 -2.17 4.84
CA VAL A 166 6.02 -1.63 3.62
C VAL A 166 6.49 -2.33 2.36
N PRO A 167 5.61 -2.46 1.34
CA PRO A 167 5.91 -3.12 0.09
C PRO A 167 6.68 -2.20 -0.88
N TRP A 168 6.92 -2.71 -2.08
CA TRP A 168 7.66 -2.05 -3.14
C TRP A 168 6.80 -1.27 -4.16
N ASN A 169 5.49 -1.50 -4.19
CA ASN A 169 4.62 -0.95 -5.24
C ASN A 169 4.20 0.52 -5.01
N PHE A 170 4.14 0.94 -3.74
CA PHE A 170 3.89 2.33 -3.31
C PHE A 170 4.74 2.61 -2.06
N SER A 171 6.04 2.75 -2.26
CA SER A 171 7.02 2.78 -1.18
C SER A 171 6.88 3.99 -0.28
N ILE A 172 6.62 5.18 -0.85
CA ILE A 172 6.44 6.43 -0.09
C ILE A 172 5.03 6.49 0.48
N MET A 173 4.02 6.34 -0.37
CA MET A 173 2.64 6.54 0.01
C MET A 173 2.22 5.61 1.15
N ILE A 174 2.49 4.29 1.05
CA ILE A 174 2.15 3.34 2.11
C ILE A 174 3.00 3.57 3.37
N ALA A 175 4.26 3.99 3.22
CA ALA A 175 5.06 4.38 4.38
C ALA A 175 4.44 5.58 5.11
N ILE A 176 3.98 6.59 4.38
CA ILE A 176 3.31 7.77 4.94
C ILE A 176 2.01 7.40 5.65
N TRP A 177 1.21 6.46 5.14
CA TRP A 177 0.00 6.01 5.81
C TRP A 177 0.28 5.51 7.23
N LYS A 178 1.31 4.69 7.39
CA LYS A 178 1.69 4.10 8.68
C LYS A 178 2.40 5.12 9.58
N LEU A 179 3.31 5.89 9.01
CA LEU A 179 4.10 6.89 9.72
C LEU A 179 3.20 8.00 10.26
N ALA A 180 2.36 8.60 9.43
CA ALA A 180 1.53 9.73 9.83
C ALA A 180 0.50 9.34 10.89
N ALA A 181 -0.15 8.17 10.75
CA ALA A 181 -1.07 7.62 11.74
C ALA A 181 -0.38 7.37 13.10
N ALA A 182 0.80 6.73 13.08
CA ALA A 182 1.57 6.49 14.30
C ALA A 182 1.96 7.81 14.99
N LEU A 183 2.53 8.74 14.24
CA LEU A 183 3.07 9.98 14.80
C LEU A 183 2.00 10.91 15.35
N VAL A 184 0.87 11.08 14.67
CA VAL A 184 -0.21 11.94 15.16
C VAL A 184 -0.82 11.39 16.45
N CYS A 185 -0.92 10.06 16.58
CA CYS A 185 -1.37 9.40 17.81
C CYS A 185 -0.34 9.48 18.95
N GLY A 186 0.91 9.85 18.68
CA GLY A 186 1.98 9.95 19.67
C GLY A 186 2.84 8.70 19.82
N CYS A 187 2.74 7.75 18.87
CA CYS A 187 3.62 6.60 18.77
C CYS A 187 4.96 6.99 18.11
N THR A 188 6.02 6.23 18.38
CA THR A 188 7.25 6.23 17.58
C THR A 188 7.24 5.06 16.62
N ILE A 189 8.07 5.09 15.57
CA ILE A 189 8.00 4.08 14.51
C ILE A 189 9.37 3.63 14.02
N VAL A 190 9.51 2.33 13.80
CA VAL A 190 10.63 1.71 13.07
C VAL A 190 10.07 1.16 11.76
N MET A 191 10.51 1.72 10.65
CA MET A 191 10.07 1.35 9.31
C MET A 191 11.03 0.34 8.69
N LYS A 192 10.48 -0.70 8.07
CA LYS A 192 11.23 -1.63 7.23
C LYS A 192 10.69 -1.57 5.81
N PRO A 193 11.38 -0.87 4.89
CA PRO A 193 11.00 -0.87 3.47
C PRO A 193 11.28 -2.23 2.81
N SER A 194 10.71 -2.41 1.63
CA SER A 194 11.13 -3.48 0.73
C SER A 194 12.56 -3.26 0.27
N GLU A 195 13.31 -4.34 0.09
CA GLU A 195 14.66 -4.34 -0.45
C GLU A 195 14.73 -3.84 -1.91
N TYR A 196 13.61 -3.86 -2.62
CA TYR A 196 13.55 -3.39 -4.02
C TYR A 196 13.48 -1.87 -4.13
N THR A 197 12.85 -1.19 -3.15
CA THR A 197 12.58 0.26 -3.21
C THR A 197 12.92 0.98 -1.88
N PRO A 198 14.14 0.80 -1.34
CA PRO A 198 14.47 1.34 -0.02
C PRO A 198 14.88 2.82 -0.05
N LEU A 199 15.33 3.35 -1.20
CA LEU A 199 16.01 4.63 -1.29
C LEU A 199 15.10 5.81 -0.97
N THR A 200 13.87 5.79 -1.47
CA THR A 200 12.90 6.89 -1.27
C THR A 200 12.52 7.04 0.20
N LEU A 201 12.37 5.93 0.95
CA LEU A 201 12.04 6.01 2.38
C LEU A 201 13.24 6.49 3.22
N LEU A 202 14.47 6.16 2.84
CA LEU A 202 15.66 6.74 3.47
C LEU A 202 15.68 8.26 3.30
N ARG A 203 15.41 8.74 2.09
CA ARG A 203 15.34 10.18 1.82
C ARG A 203 14.20 10.87 2.58
N VAL A 204 13.03 10.25 2.67
CA VAL A 204 11.90 10.73 3.49
C VAL A 204 12.30 10.83 4.98
N ALA A 205 13.08 9.90 5.51
CA ALA A 205 13.54 9.95 6.90
C ALA A 205 14.50 11.13 7.15
N GLU A 206 15.38 11.46 6.19
CA GLU A 206 16.23 12.66 6.24
C GLU A 206 15.38 13.93 6.23
N LEU A 207 14.38 14.03 5.35
CA LEU A 207 13.46 15.16 5.29
C LEU A 207 12.62 15.28 6.57
N ALA A 208 12.26 14.15 7.21
CA ALA A 208 11.56 14.17 8.49
C ALA A 208 12.41 14.80 9.61
N LYS A 209 13.73 14.53 9.64
CA LYS A 209 14.67 15.22 10.55
C LYS A 209 14.74 16.71 10.22
N GLU A 210 14.83 17.08 8.95
CA GLU A 210 14.83 18.49 8.51
C GLU A 210 13.52 19.22 8.91
N ALA A 211 12.38 18.53 8.88
CA ALA A 211 11.10 19.05 9.37
C ALA A 211 11.11 19.34 10.88
N GLY A 212 12.12 18.85 11.61
CA GLY A 212 12.28 19.00 13.05
C GLY A 212 11.64 17.87 13.86
N ILE A 213 11.30 16.75 13.25
CA ILE A 213 10.87 15.54 13.98
C ILE A 213 12.06 15.04 14.79
N PRO A 214 11.92 14.85 16.14
CA PRO A 214 13.03 14.51 17.00
C PRO A 214 13.72 13.18 16.63
N ASP A 215 15.01 13.10 16.89
CA ASP A 215 15.82 11.90 16.66
C ASP A 215 15.19 10.70 17.40
N GLY A 216 15.16 9.55 16.74
CA GLY A 216 14.59 8.31 17.28
C GLY A 216 13.07 8.16 17.11
N VAL A 217 12.31 9.22 16.83
CA VAL A 217 10.85 9.12 16.58
C VAL A 217 10.56 8.31 15.31
N ILE A 218 11.40 8.48 14.29
CA ILE A 218 11.39 7.69 13.05
C ILE A 218 12.72 7.02 12.90
N ASN A 219 12.71 5.70 12.64
CA ASN A 219 13.90 4.94 12.29
C ASN A 219 13.59 4.10 11.04
N VAL A 220 14.56 3.88 10.18
CA VAL A 220 14.45 3.05 8.97
C VAL A 220 15.52 1.98 9.00
N VAL A 221 15.09 0.71 8.91
CA VAL A 221 15.98 -0.46 8.94
C VAL A 221 15.80 -1.27 7.66
N ASN A 222 16.84 -1.32 6.85
CA ASN A 222 16.87 -2.03 5.57
C ASN A 222 17.40 -3.46 5.73
N GLY A 223 16.87 -4.38 4.95
CA GLY A 223 17.34 -5.76 4.89
C GLY A 223 16.38 -6.66 4.13
N ALA A 224 16.93 -7.59 3.33
CA ALA A 224 16.12 -8.55 2.54
C ALA A 224 15.67 -9.74 3.39
N SER A 225 16.35 -10.05 4.49
CA SER A 225 16.04 -11.25 5.27
C SER A 225 14.77 -11.07 6.10
N GLY A 226 13.96 -12.13 6.17
CA GLY A 226 12.85 -12.20 7.12
C GLY A 226 13.30 -12.12 8.59
N GLU A 227 14.56 -12.39 8.86
CA GLU A 227 15.16 -12.35 10.19
C GLU A 227 15.07 -10.95 10.83
N ILE A 228 15.42 -9.90 10.06
CA ILE A 228 15.31 -8.51 10.54
C ILE A 228 13.86 -8.16 10.90
N ALA A 229 12.90 -8.52 10.03
CA ALA A 229 11.49 -8.29 10.31
C ALA A 229 11.03 -9.06 11.57
N GLN A 230 11.42 -10.33 11.69
CA GLN A 230 11.10 -11.15 12.88
C GLN A 230 11.73 -10.55 14.14
N ARG A 231 12.99 -10.08 14.08
CA ARG A 231 13.66 -9.44 15.22
C ARG A 231 12.93 -8.18 15.68
N LEU A 232 12.52 -7.32 14.74
CA LEU A 232 11.76 -6.11 15.06
C LEU A 232 10.42 -6.45 15.72
N ILE A 233 9.68 -7.43 15.17
CA ILE A 233 8.39 -7.89 15.70
C ILE A 233 8.53 -8.49 17.10
N ALA A 234 9.53 -9.35 17.30
CA ALA A 234 9.76 -10.04 18.57
C ALA A 234 10.37 -9.13 19.67
N HIS A 235 10.87 -7.93 19.31
CA HIS A 235 11.51 -7.04 20.26
C HIS A 235 10.55 -6.61 21.37
N PRO A 236 10.96 -6.62 22.67
CA PRO A 236 10.08 -6.27 23.80
C PRO A 236 9.43 -4.90 23.67
N ALA A 237 10.12 -3.90 23.11
CA ALA A 237 9.59 -2.57 22.92
C ALA A 237 8.54 -2.47 21.78
N CYS A 238 8.42 -3.46 20.90
CA CYS A 238 7.38 -3.47 19.87
C CYS A 238 6.00 -3.60 20.51
N ALA A 239 5.14 -2.60 20.31
CA ALA A 239 3.76 -2.63 20.78
C ALA A 239 2.78 -3.05 19.67
N LYS A 240 3.07 -2.66 18.43
CA LYS A 240 2.22 -2.89 17.28
C LYS A 240 3.05 -3.17 16.03
N VAL A 241 2.54 -4.05 15.19
CA VAL A 241 3.04 -4.27 13.82
C VAL A 241 1.97 -3.78 12.83
N SER A 242 2.37 -2.93 11.89
CA SER A 242 1.56 -2.54 10.73
C SER A 242 2.25 -3.04 9.47
N PHE A 243 1.64 -4.00 8.82
CA PHE A 243 2.20 -4.69 7.65
C PHE A 243 1.33 -4.45 6.41
N THR A 244 1.98 -4.17 5.28
CA THR A 244 1.37 -4.24 3.95
C THR A 244 2.26 -5.09 3.05
N GLY A 245 1.67 -6.08 2.37
CA GLY A 245 2.39 -6.98 1.49
C GLY A 245 1.62 -8.22 1.06
N SER A 246 2.33 -9.28 0.63
CA SER A 246 1.70 -10.52 0.18
C SER A 246 1.01 -11.29 1.32
N VAL A 247 -0.04 -12.04 0.99
CA VAL A 247 -0.78 -12.90 1.94
C VAL A 247 0.15 -13.85 2.66
N ALA A 248 1.01 -14.56 1.94
CA ALA A 248 1.94 -15.53 2.54
C ALA A 248 2.95 -14.92 3.53
N THR A 249 3.35 -13.65 3.29
CA THR A 249 4.20 -12.93 4.25
C THR A 249 3.38 -12.39 5.40
N GLY A 250 2.16 -11.91 5.14
CA GLY A 250 1.21 -11.45 6.17
C GLY A 250 0.89 -12.53 7.20
N GLU A 251 0.67 -13.77 6.78
CA GLU A 251 0.47 -14.91 7.68
C GLU A 251 1.66 -15.13 8.62
N LYS A 252 2.89 -15.06 8.10
CA LYS A 252 4.11 -15.18 8.92
C LYS A 252 4.23 -14.04 9.92
N VAL A 253 3.93 -12.79 9.48
CA VAL A 253 3.94 -11.61 10.35
C VAL A 253 2.86 -11.73 11.43
N GLN A 254 1.66 -12.17 11.08
CA GLN A 254 0.57 -12.39 12.01
C GLN A 254 0.94 -13.41 13.08
N HIS A 255 1.48 -14.56 12.69
CA HIS A 255 1.93 -15.58 13.63
C HIS A 255 3.02 -15.06 14.58
N ALA A 256 4.01 -14.32 14.05
CA ALA A 256 5.06 -13.74 14.86
C ALA A 256 4.53 -12.68 15.83
N ALA A 257 3.63 -11.81 15.38
CA ALA A 257 3.05 -10.75 16.20
C ALA A 257 2.15 -11.32 17.32
N ILE A 258 1.23 -12.23 17.00
CA ILE A 258 0.34 -12.85 17.98
C ILE A 258 1.13 -13.68 18.99
N GLY A 259 2.11 -14.48 18.51
CA GLY A 259 2.99 -15.27 19.39
C GLY A 259 3.80 -14.42 20.35
N ALA A 260 4.10 -13.18 20.02
CA ALA A 260 4.77 -12.21 20.88
C ALA A 260 3.80 -11.28 21.65
N GLY A 261 2.49 -11.49 21.55
CA GLY A 261 1.46 -10.69 22.23
C GLY A 261 1.33 -9.26 21.69
N LYS A 262 1.66 -9.02 20.41
CA LYS A 262 1.63 -7.71 19.78
C LYS A 262 0.31 -7.46 19.04
N ARG A 263 -0.12 -6.19 18.97
CA ARG A 263 -1.17 -5.77 18.06
C ARG A 263 -0.69 -5.88 16.62
N VAL A 264 -1.60 -6.20 15.70
CA VAL A 264 -1.27 -6.30 14.28
C VAL A 264 -2.38 -5.70 13.42
N THR A 265 -1.99 -4.91 12.42
CA THR A 265 -2.83 -4.57 11.27
C THR A 265 -2.16 -5.12 10.02
N LEU A 266 -2.96 -5.72 9.14
CA LEU A 266 -2.51 -6.37 7.92
C LEU A 266 -3.31 -5.83 6.74
N GLU A 267 -2.60 -5.30 5.77
CA GLU A 267 -3.11 -4.96 4.44
C GLU A 267 -2.46 -5.91 3.44
N LEU A 268 -3.24 -6.84 2.93
CA LEU A 268 -2.75 -7.96 2.12
C LEU A 268 -3.26 -7.86 0.68
N GLY A 269 -2.84 -8.81 -0.14
CA GLY A 269 -3.31 -8.92 -1.50
C GLY A 269 -4.80 -9.25 -1.62
N GLY A 270 -5.27 -9.18 -2.84
CA GLY A 270 -6.64 -9.52 -3.20
C GLY A 270 -6.72 -10.15 -4.57
N LYS A 271 -7.89 -10.64 -4.94
CA LYS A 271 -8.25 -10.98 -6.32
C LYS A 271 -9.50 -10.17 -6.66
N ASN A 272 -9.32 -8.86 -6.76
CA ASN A 272 -10.41 -7.89 -6.79
C ASN A 272 -11.25 -8.03 -8.06
N ALA A 273 -12.54 -7.76 -7.92
CA ALA A 273 -13.52 -7.90 -8.99
C ALA A 273 -14.07 -6.55 -9.45
N ALA A 274 -14.29 -6.40 -10.75
CA ALA A 274 -15.09 -5.33 -11.33
C ALA A 274 -16.32 -5.93 -12.00
N LEU A 275 -17.51 -5.50 -11.59
CA LEU A 275 -18.81 -5.90 -12.13
C LEU A 275 -19.34 -4.81 -13.05
N PHE A 276 -19.47 -5.10 -14.32
CA PHE A 276 -20.07 -4.21 -15.33
C PHE A 276 -21.49 -4.65 -15.65
N LEU A 277 -22.48 -3.78 -15.43
CA LEU A 277 -23.87 -4.10 -15.69
C LEU A 277 -24.25 -3.89 -17.16
N ASP A 278 -25.36 -4.47 -17.59
CA ASP A 278 -25.76 -4.55 -19.01
C ASP A 278 -26.25 -3.22 -19.60
N ASP A 279 -26.43 -2.20 -18.79
CA ASP A 279 -26.85 -0.86 -19.23
C ASP A 279 -25.72 -0.01 -19.82
N LEU A 280 -24.46 -0.45 -19.69
CA LEU A 280 -23.28 0.22 -20.27
C LEU A 280 -23.01 -0.19 -21.71
N THR A 281 -22.44 0.72 -22.51
CA THR A 281 -21.91 0.38 -23.83
C THR A 281 -20.59 -0.38 -23.75
N PRO A 282 -20.22 -1.18 -24.76
CA PRO A 282 -18.91 -1.85 -24.78
C PRO A 282 -17.71 -0.89 -24.66
N GLU A 283 -17.81 0.32 -25.23
CA GLU A 283 -16.79 1.36 -25.17
C GLU A 283 -16.61 1.87 -23.74
N ALA A 284 -17.70 2.17 -23.03
CA ALA A 284 -17.68 2.60 -21.63
C ALA A 284 -17.14 1.50 -20.71
N MET A 285 -17.49 0.23 -20.98
CA MET A 285 -16.90 -0.91 -20.26
C MET A 285 -15.39 -0.98 -20.48
N ALA A 286 -14.91 -0.83 -21.71
CA ALA A 286 -13.48 -0.88 -22.02
C ALA A 286 -12.70 0.26 -21.34
N ASP A 287 -13.29 1.48 -21.24
CA ASP A 287 -12.69 2.60 -20.52
C ASP A 287 -12.52 2.28 -19.01
N GLY A 288 -13.59 1.80 -18.38
CA GLY A 288 -13.57 1.41 -16.98
C GLY A 288 -12.61 0.24 -16.68
N ILE A 289 -12.48 -0.71 -17.60
CA ILE A 289 -11.54 -1.82 -17.48
C ILE A 289 -10.09 -1.33 -17.48
N ILE A 290 -9.74 -0.40 -18.37
CA ILE A 290 -8.38 0.15 -18.45
C ILE A 290 -8.04 0.91 -17.17
N GLU A 291 -8.97 1.73 -16.66
CA GLU A 291 -8.83 2.43 -15.38
C GLU A 291 -8.62 1.45 -14.23
N ALA A 292 -9.48 0.41 -14.14
CA ALA A 292 -9.51 -0.48 -13.00
C ALA A 292 -8.34 -1.48 -12.94
N GLY A 293 -7.81 -1.93 -14.09
CA GLY A 293 -6.90 -3.08 -14.14
C GLY A 293 -5.45 -2.78 -14.55
N TYR A 294 -5.19 -1.70 -15.30
CA TYR A 294 -3.86 -1.51 -15.90
C TYR A 294 -3.04 -0.35 -15.30
N LEU A 295 -3.62 0.45 -14.42
CA LEU A 295 -2.89 1.51 -13.73
C LEU A 295 -1.70 0.92 -12.95
N ASN A 296 -0.54 1.59 -12.99
CA ASN A 296 0.70 1.13 -12.38
C ASN A 296 1.08 -0.32 -12.77
N GLN A 297 0.86 -0.71 -14.03
CA GLN A 297 1.09 -2.07 -14.54
C GLN A 297 0.29 -3.15 -13.77
N GLY A 298 -0.88 -2.82 -13.22
CA GLY A 298 -1.64 -3.72 -12.36
C GLY A 298 -1.01 -4.02 -10.99
N GLN A 299 0.07 -3.34 -10.63
CA GLN A 299 0.78 -3.55 -9.36
C GLN A 299 0.16 -2.72 -8.22
N ILE A 300 -1.15 -2.84 -8.04
CA ILE A 300 -1.93 -2.19 -7.00
C ILE A 300 -2.72 -3.25 -6.26
N CYS A 301 -2.60 -3.31 -4.92
CA CYS A 301 -3.33 -4.30 -4.11
C CYS A 301 -4.85 -4.26 -4.34
N ALA A 302 -5.38 -3.08 -4.68
CA ALA A 302 -6.78 -2.86 -4.96
C ALA A 302 -7.15 -2.92 -6.45
N ALA A 303 -6.21 -3.04 -7.42
CA ALA A 303 -6.53 -3.14 -8.84
C ALA A 303 -7.49 -4.31 -9.12
N ALA A 304 -8.42 -4.12 -10.04
CA ALA A 304 -9.27 -5.21 -10.49
C ALA A 304 -8.47 -6.18 -11.38
N GLU A 305 -8.54 -7.45 -11.06
CA GLU A 305 -7.93 -8.51 -11.85
C GLU A 305 -8.98 -9.45 -12.46
N ARG A 306 -10.21 -9.49 -11.90
CA ARG A 306 -11.35 -10.30 -12.38
C ARG A 306 -12.44 -9.36 -12.88
N PHE A 307 -12.79 -9.48 -14.15
CA PHE A 307 -13.78 -8.65 -14.81
C PHE A 307 -14.99 -9.48 -15.21
N TYR A 308 -16.14 -9.15 -14.63
CA TYR A 308 -17.42 -9.80 -14.88
C TYR A 308 -18.24 -8.94 -15.84
N LEU A 309 -18.50 -9.45 -17.04
CA LEU A 309 -19.18 -8.75 -18.13
C LEU A 309 -20.46 -9.50 -18.52
N PRO A 310 -21.52 -8.80 -18.98
CA PRO A 310 -22.65 -9.46 -19.59
C PRO A 310 -22.21 -10.36 -20.75
N GLN A 311 -22.67 -11.62 -20.78
CA GLN A 311 -22.22 -12.60 -21.78
C GLN A 311 -22.42 -12.09 -23.22
N GLY A 312 -23.51 -11.37 -23.48
CA GLY A 312 -23.81 -10.82 -24.80
C GLY A 312 -22.90 -9.67 -25.26
N LYS A 313 -22.12 -9.06 -24.35
CA LYS A 313 -21.22 -7.94 -24.64
C LYS A 313 -19.74 -8.32 -24.55
N LEU A 314 -19.43 -9.47 -23.96
CA LEU A 314 -18.06 -9.90 -23.66
C LEU A 314 -17.11 -9.80 -24.87
N ASP A 315 -17.49 -10.41 -25.99
CA ASP A 315 -16.61 -10.47 -27.17
C ASP A 315 -16.44 -9.08 -27.83
N ALA A 316 -17.47 -8.25 -27.82
CA ALA A 316 -17.37 -6.87 -28.32
C ALA A 316 -16.43 -6.02 -27.46
N VAL A 317 -16.52 -6.13 -26.12
CA VAL A 317 -15.61 -5.45 -25.20
C VAL A 317 -14.19 -5.91 -25.39
N LEU A 318 -13.95 -7.23 -25.52
CA LEU A 318 -12.61 -7.77 -25.70
C LEU A 318 -11.95 -7.33 -27.02
N GLU A 319 -12.73 -7.18 -28.11
CA GLU A 319 -12.19 -6.65 -29.36
C GLU A 319 -11.77 -5.18 -29.24
N ILE A 320 -12.55 -4.35 -28.54
CA ILE A 320 -12.18 -2.95 -28.26
C ILE A 320 -10.94 -2.89 -27.37
N LEU A 321 -10.88 -3.71 -26.33
CA LEU A 321 -9.70 -3.79 -25.45
C LEU A 321 -8.44 -4.19 -26.19
N LYS A 322 -8.52 -5.18 -27.08
CA LYS A 322 -7.40 -5.60 -27.91
C LYS A 322 -6.81 -4.44 -28.70
N GLN A 323 -7.66 -3.59 -29.32
CA GLN A 323 -7.20 -2.41 -30.05
C GLN A 323 -6.54 -1.37 -29.13
N ARG A 324 -7.18 -1.05 -28.01
CA ARG A 324 -6.68 -0.04 -27.06
C ARG A 324 -5.40 -0.46 -26.36
N LEU A 325 -5.33 -1.70 -25.87
CA LEU A 325 -4.14 -2.24 -25.20
C LEU A 325 -2.95 -2.40 -26.13
N SER A 326 -3.18 -2.69 -27.42
CA SER A 326 -2.12 -2.73 -28.43
C SER A 326 -1.45 -1.38 -28.66
N ALA A 327 -2.15 -0.28 -28.38
CA ALA A 327 -1.60 1.09 -28.43
C ALA A 327 -0.85 1.45 -27.13
N LEU A 328 -1.12 0.78 -26.02
CA LEU A 328 -0.51 1.03 -24.72
C LEU A 328 0.82 0.27 -24.60
N ARG A 329 1.88 0.77 -25.26
CA ARG A 329 3.20 0.12 -25.24
C ARG A 329 3.98 0.53 -23.98
N PRO A 330 4.53 -0.46 -23.24
CA PRO A 330 5.45 -0.17 -22.15
C PRO A 330 6.72 0.53 -22.66
N GLY A 331 7.23 1.47 -21.86
CA GLY A 331 8.41 2.28 -22.21
C GLY A 331 9.21 2.74 -20.99
N SER A 332 10.21 3.59 -21.24
CA SER A 332 11.01 4.17 -20.14
C SER A 332 10.11 4.87 -19.12
N PRO A 333 10.21 4.56 -17.82
CA PRO A 333 9.39 5.21 -16.80
C PRO A 333 9.72 6.69 -16.62
N LEU A 334 10.89 7.14 -17.08
CA LEU A 334 11.30 8.55 -17.04
C LEU A 334 10.87 9.35 -18.28
N ASP A 335 10.29 8.72 -19.30
CA ASP A 335 9.71 9.43 -20.44
C ASP A 335 8.31 9.93 -20.06
N GLU A 336 8.09 11.25 -20.15
CA GLU A 336 6.82 11.93 -19.82
C GLU A 336 5.61 11.38 -20.61
N GLN A 337 5.83 10.79 -21.77
CA GLN A 337 4.79 10.23 -22.62
C GLN A 337 4.51 8.76 -22.34
N THR A 338 5.32 8.12 -21.50
CA THR A 338 5.12 6.71 -21.17
C THR A 338 3.92 6.55 -20.24
N LEU A 339 2.94 5.75 -20.66
CA LEU A 339 1.75 5.43 -19.89
C LEU A 339 1.91 4.15 -19.06
N MET A 340 2.83 3.26 -19.45
CA MET A 340 3.08 2.00 -18.76
C MET A 340 4.60 1.74 -18.67
N GLY A 341 5.09 1.55 -17.44
CA GLY A 341 6.49 1.20 -17.16
C GLY A 341 6.72 -0.31 -17.10
N PRO A 342 7.92 -0.77 -16.64
CA PRO A 342 8.21 -2.17 -16.37
C PRO A 342 7.58 -2.63 -15.06
N LEU A 343 7.54 -3.95 -14.81
CA LEU A 343 7.29 -4.53 -13.49
C LEU A 343 8.47 -4.20 -12.56
N ALA A 344 8.19 -4.01 -11.28
CA ALA A 344 9.15 -3.44 -10.34
C ALA A 344 10.38 -4.31 -10.04
N ASN A 345 10.29 -5.62 -10.20
CA ASN A 345 11.39 -6.52 -9.91
C ASN A 345 11.31 -7.82 -10.72
N ARG A 346 12.44 -8.52 -10.81
CA ARG A 346 12.59 -9.76 -11.56
C ARG A 346 11.66 -10.88 -11.07
N VAL A 347 11.50 -11.01 -9.75
CA VAL A 347 10.65 -12.08 -9.18
C VAL A 347 9.20 -11.90 -9.61
N GLN A 348 8.71 -10.66 -9.58
CA GLN A 348 7.35 -10.34 -10.03
C GLN A 348 7.21 -10.51 -11.55
N PHE A 349 8.20 -10.11 -12.31
CA PHE A 349 8.23 -10.30 -13.77
C PHE A 349 8.13 -11.78 -14.15
N GLU A 350 8.94 -12.64 -13.53
CA GLU A 350 8.94 -14.08 -13.79
C GLU A 350 7.62 -14.73 -13.34
N LYS A 351 7.06 -14.32 -12.18
CA LYS A 351 5.75 -14.78 -11.71
C LYS A 351 4.64 -14.48 -12.71
N VAL A 352 4.59 -13.24 -13.22
CA VAL A 352 3.56 -12.84 -14.19
C VAL A 352 3.63 -13.67 -15.47
N LEU A 353 4.83 -13.89 -16.01
CA LEU A 353 5.00 -14.72 -17.21
C LEU A 353 4.62 -16.18 -16.96
N GLN A 354 4.96 -16.74 -15.81
CA GLN A 354 4.54 -18.09 -15.42
C GLN A 354 3.03 -18.25 -15.34
N LEU A 355 2.33 -17.26 -14.78
CA LEU A 355 0.87 -17.28 -14.68
C LEU A 355 0.20 -17.15 -16.06
N ILE A 356 0.77 -16.36 -16.97
CA ILE A 356 0.28 -16.26 -18.35
C ILE A 356 0.44 -17.62 -19.07
N GLU A 357 1.60 -18.29 -18.90
CA GLU A 357 1.83 -19.58 -19.52
C GLU A 357 0.89 -20.65 -18.95
N LYS A 358 0.69 -20.66 -17.65
CA LYS A 358 -0.26 -21.56 -17.00
C LYS A 358 -1.70 -21.37 -17.52
N ALA A 359 -2.11 -20.14 -17.75
CA ALA A 359 -3.42 -19.87 -18.37
C ALA A 359 -3.53 -20.46 -19.80
N ARG A 360 -2.46 -20.40 -20.59
CA ARG A 360 -2.42 -21.06 -21.92
C ARG A 360 -2.56 -22.58 -21.80
N GLU A 361 -1.84 -23.19 -20.86
CA GLU A 361 -1.91 -24.63 -20.58
C GLU A 361 -3.30 -25.08 -20.12
N GLU A 362 -4.01 -24.23 -19.34
CA GLU A 362 -5.39 -24.44 -18.91
C GLU A 362 -6.41 -24.24 -20.04
N GLY A 363 -5.97 -23.75 -21.19
CA GLY A 363 -6.79 -23.50 -22.38
C GLY A 363 -7.58 -22.19 -22.32
N ASP A 364 -7.17 -21.23 -21.49
CA ASP A 364 -7.68 -19.87 -21.51
C ASP A 364 -7.22 -19.13 -22.78
N THR A 365 -7.99 -18.17 -23.24
CA THR A 365 -7.70 -17.45 -24.49
C THR A 365 -6.98 -16.14 -24.20
N ILE A 366 -5.71 -16.03 -24.60
CA ILE A 366 -5.01 -14.74 -24.59
C ILE A 366 -5.55 -13.88 -25.73
N VAL A 367 -6.31 -12.85 -25.41
CA VAL A 367 -6.94 -11.94 -26.37
C VAL A 367 -5.90 -10.99 -26.99
N CYS A 368 -5.01 -10.46 -26.15
CA CYS A 368 -3.86 -9.64 -26.57
C CYS A 368 -2.78 -9.67 -25.48
N GLY A 369 -1.57 -9.22 -25.83
CA GLY A 369 -0.42 -9.25 -24.94
C GLY A 369 0.11 -10.66 -24.71
N GLY A 370 0.40 -10.99 -23.47
CA GLY A 370 0.86 -12.33 -23.07
C GLY A 370 2.34 -12.59 -23.26
N GLU A 371 3.13 -11.54 -23.49
CA GLU A 371 4.54 -11.65 -23.82
C GLU A 371 5.37 -10.57 -23.12
N ALA A 372 6.63 -10.88 -22.84
CA ALA A 372 7.63 -9.90 -22.45
C ALA A 372 8.17 -9.15 -23.67
N LEU A 373 8.56 -7.89 -23.47
CA LEU A 373 9.36 -7.18 -24.47
C LEU A 373 10.82 -7.70 -24.44
N PRO A 374 11.51 -7.75 -25.60
CA PRO A 374 12.91 -8.13 -25.64
C PRO A 374 13.80 -7.10 -24.91
N GLY A 375 14.85 -7.58 -24.25
CA GLY A 375 15.82 -6.76 -23.51
C GLY A 375 15.99 -7.18 -22.06
N ASP A 376 16.75 -6.38 -21.29
CA ASP A 376 17.07 -6.65 -19.89
C ASP A 376 16.04 -6.08 -18.90
N GLY A 377 15.13 -5.21 -19.37
CA GLY A 377 14.07 -4.60 -18.57
C GLY A 377 12.89 -5.55 -18.34
N TYR A 378 12.17 -5.35 -17.25
CA TYR A 378 11.08 -6.24 -16.82
C TYR A 378 9.73 -5.84 -17.44
N PHE A 379 9.70 -5.63 -18.75
CA PHE A 379 8.53 -5.18 -19.47
C PHE A 379 7.64 -6.33 -19.91
N VAL A 380 6.37 -6.29 -19.55
CA VAL A 380 5.33 -7.21 -20.00
C VAL A 380 4.26 -6.41 -20.73
N LEU A 381 3.81 -6.90 -21.88
CA LEU A 381 2.70 -6.27 -22.61
C LEU A 381 1.40 -6.33 -21.79
N PRO A 382 0.57 -5.29 -21.83
CA PRO A 382 -0.75 -5.33 -21.20
C PRO A 382 -1.56 -6.47 -21.82
N THR A 383 -2.06 -7.35 -20.95
CA THR A 383 -2.59 -8.65 -21.30
C THR A 383 -4.05 -8.77 -20.90
N ALA A 384 -4.90 -9.14 -21.86
CA ALA A 384 -6.29 -9.49 -21.62
C ALA A 384 -6.49 -11.00 -21.85
N VAL A 385 -7.09 -11.70 -20.89
CA VAL A 385 -7.31 -13.15 -20.94
C VAL A 385 -8.79 -13.45 -20.75
N LYS A 386 -9.42 -14.05 -21.76
CA LYS A 386 -10.76 -14.63 -21.64
C LYS A 386 -10.63 -16.00 -21.01
N VAL A 387 -11.04 -16.12 -19.76
CA VAL A 387 -10.93 -17.36 -18.99
C VAL A 387 -12.12 -18.28 -19.25
N ARG A 388 -11.89 -19.59 -19.15
CA ARG A 388 -12.91 -20.62 -19.42
C ARG A 388 -13.83 -20.85 -18.22
N SER A 389 -13.34 -20.63 -17.02
CA SER A 389 -14.12 -20.88 -15.78
C SER A 389 -13.53 -20.13 -14.58
N GLU A 390 -14.29 -20.10 -13.48
CA GLU A 390 -13.83 -19.58 -12.20
C GLU A 390 -12.64 -20.38 -11.60
N ASN A 391 -12.42 -21.62 -12.07
CA ASN A 391 -11.32 -22.46 -11.60
C ASN A 391 -9.99 -22.19 -12.31
N SER A 392 -9.99 -21.30 -13.32
CA SER A 392 -8.73 -20.85 -13.94
C SER A 392 -7.82 -20.23 -12.88
N THR A 393 -6.52 -20.52 -12.97
CA THR A 393 -5.51 -19.96 -12.07
C THR A 393 -5.58 -18.43 -12.04
N LEU A 394 -5.81 -17.78 -13.18
CA LEU A 394 -5.95 -16.33 -13.26
C LEU A 394 -7.23 -15.78 -12.60
N MET A 395 -8.18 -16.62 -12.20
CA MET A 395 -9.34 -16.21 -11.40
C MET A 395 -9.09 -16.43 -9.90
N GLN A 396 -8.17 -17.30 -9.52
CA GLN A 396 -7.94 -17.71 -8.14
C GLN A 396 -6.69 -17.07 -7.51
N GLU A 397 -5.60 -16.91 -8.28
CA GLU A 397 -4.33 -16.40 -7.80
C GLU A 397 -4.14 -14.92 -8.17
N GLU A 398 -3.69 -14.12 -7.23
CA GLU A 398 -3.32 -12.72 -7.46
C GLU A 398 -2.13 -12.64 -8.42
N THR A 399 -2.33 -11.97 -9.56
CA THR A 399 -1.29 -11.81 -10.59
C THR A 399 -0.35 -10.66 -10.24
N PHE A 400 -0.90 -9.53 -9.77
CA PHE A 400 -0.19 -8.31 -9.42
C PHE A 400 0.68 -7.79 -10.57
N GLY A 401 0.10 -7.75 -11.76
CA GLY A 401 0.75 -7.38 -13.01
C GLY A 401 -0.26 -6.95 -14.07
N PRO A 402 0.17 -6.57 -15.28
CA PRO A 402 -0.71 -6.04 -16.31
C PRO A 402 -1.53 -7.13 -17.02
N VAL A 403 -2.18 -7.99 -16.24
CA VAL A 403 -2.95 -9.14 -16.72
C VAL A 403 -4.34 -9.12 -16.11
N CYS A 404 -5.35 -8.92 -16.94
CA CYS A 404 -6.75 -8.90 -16.54
C CYS A 404 -7.50 -10.11 -17.10
N SER A 405 -8.33 -10.72 -16.24
CA SER A 405 -9.11 -11.92 -16.55
C SER A 405 -10.58 -11.57 -16.75
N PHE A 406 -11.16 -12.04 -17.85
CA PHE A 406 -12.50 -11.70 -18.29
C PHE A 406 -13.38 -12.94 -18.35
N ILE A 407 -14.58 -12.85 -17.74
CA ILE A 407 -15.57 -13.91 -17.77
C ILE A 407 -16.97 -13.33 -17.97
N GLY A 408 -17.79 -14.02 -18.78
CA GLY A 408 -19.18 -13.66 -19.00
C GLY A 408 -20.08 -14.17 -17.88
N TYR A 409 -21.17 -13.44 -17.63
CA TYR A 409 -22.25 -13.87 -16.76
C TYR A 409 -23.62 -13.81 -17.48
N GLN A 410 -24.55 -14.64 -17.06
CA GLN A 410 -25.93 -14.69 -17.60
C GLN A 410 -26.88 -13.80 -16.77
N SER A 411 -26.66 -13.70 -15.46
CA SER A 411 -27.42 -12.82 -14.57
C SER A 411 -26.51 -12.10 -13.60
N GLU A 412 -26.92 -10.92 -13.16
CA GLU A 412 -26.19 -10.09 -12.20
C GLU A 412 -26.03 -10.81 -10.86
N GLU A 413 -27.04 -11.62 -10.45
CA GLU A 413 -27.00 -12.42 -9.24
C GLU A 413 -25.98 -13.56 -9.32
N GLU A 414 -25.83 -14.18 -10.49
CA GLU A 414 -24.76 -15.15 -10.75
C GLU A 414 -23.38 -14.50 -10.59
N ALA A 415 -23.16 -13.34 -11.21
CA ALA A 415 -21.89 -12.61 -11.09
C ALA A 415 -21.59 -12.25 -9.63
N LEU A 416 -22.58 -11.71 -8.89
CA LEU A 416 -22.45 -11.39 -7.48
C LEU A 416 -22.06 -12.62 -6.63
N SER A 417 -22.69 -13.76 -6.87
CA SER A 417 -22.36 -15.02 -6.17
C SER A 417 -20.91 -15.43 -6.40
N ARG A 418 -20.44 -15.37 -7.66
CA ARG A 418 -19.06 -15.69 -8.05
C ARG A 418 -18.04 -14.70 -7.43
N ILE A 419 -18.34 -13.40 -7.44
CA ILE A 419 -17.51 -12.37 -6.83
C ILE A 419 -17.33 -12.67 -5.35
N ASN A 420 -18.42 -12.96 -4.64
CA ASN A 420 -18.41 -13.20 -3.20
C ASN A 420 -17.83 -14.55 -2.78
N ALA A 421 -17.72 -15.52 -3.69
CA ALA A 421 -17.11 -16.84 -3.42
C ALA A 421 -15.59 -16.76 -3.22
N SER A 422 -14.93 -15.66 -3.63
CA SER A 422 -13.51 -15.46 -3.43
C SER A 422 -13.12 -15.51 -1.93
N PRO A 423 -11.98 -16.12 -1.57
CA PRO A 423 -11.43 -16.05 -0.21
C PRO A 423 -10.90 -14.65 0.13
N PHE A 424 -10.78 -13.78 -0.86
CA PHE A 424 -10.34 -12.40 -0.71
C PHE A 424 -11.52 -11.43 -0.63
N GLY A 425 -11.24 -10.22 -0.15
CA GLY A 425 -12.22 -9.15 -0.03
C GLY A 425 -11.57 -7.81 0.26
N LEU A 426 -10.56 -7.40 -0.54
CA LEU A 426 -9.94 -6.07 -0.36
C LEU A 426 -10.80 -5.01 -1.03
N ALA A 427 -11.01 -5.12 -2.34
CA ALA A 427 -11.66 -4.11 -3.13
C ALA A 427 -12.57 -4.72 -4.21
N ALA A 428 -13.54 -3.94 -4.67
CA ALA A 428 -14.34 -4.22 -5.84
C ALA A 428 -14.87 -2.93 -6.47
N SER A 429 -15.42 -3.04 -7.69
CA SER A 429 -16.19 -1.94 -8.29
C SER A 429 -17.42 -2.45 -9.00
N VAL A 430 -18.44 -1.58 -9.08
CA VAL A 430 -19.68 -1.79 -9.85
C VAL A 430 -19.84 -0.64 -10.82
N TRP A 431 -20.09 -0.98 -12.08
CA TRP A 431 -20.18 -0.02 -13.17
C TRP A 431 -21.57 -0.10 -13.81
N SER A 432 -22.32 1.01 -13.83
CA SER A 432 -23.69 1.08 -14.31
C SER A 432 -24.14 2.53 -14.51
N GLU A 433 -24.96 2.81 -15.51
CA GLU A 433 -25.66 4.09 -15.62
C GLU A 433 -26.81 4.21 -14.60
N ASN A 434 -27.29 3.08 -14.08
CA ASN A 434 -28.34 3.04 -13.07
C ASN A 434 -27.75 3.03 -11.66
N ILE A 435 -27.63 4.21 -11.06
CA ILE A 435 -27.06 4.39 -9.72
C ILE A 435 -27.76 3.56 -8.63
N ARG A 436 -29.07 3.30 -8.75
CA ARG A 436 -29.82 2.49 -7.77
C ARG A 436 -29.38 1.02 -7.83
N LYS A 437 -29.18 0.49 -9.06
CA LYS A 437 -28.65 -0.85 -9.25
C LYS A 437 -27.21 -0.93 -8.74
N ALA A 438 -26.36 0.04 -9.11
CA ALA A 438 -24.96 0.07 -8.68
C ALA A 438 -24.84 0.07 -7.15
N LEU A 439 -25.61 0.89 -6.44
CA LEU A 439 -25.62 0.93 -4.97
C LEU A 439 -26.11 -0.38 -4.35
N ARG A 440 -27.15 -1.02 -4.93
CA ARG A 440 -27.61 -2.35 -4.46
C ARG A 440 -26.50 -3.40 -4.54
N TYR A 441 -25.77 -3.47 -5.64
CA TYR A 441 -24.69 -4.43 -5.80
C TYR A 441 -23.45 -4.06 -4.97
N SER A 442 -23.16 -2.77 -4.81
CA SER A 442 -22.06 -2.33 -3.95
C SER A 442 -22.26 -2.73 -2.49
N ASP A 443 -23.51 -2.67 -1.99
CA ASP A 443 -23.89 -3.12 -0.64
C ASP A 443 -23.78 -4.66 -0.48
N ALA A 444 -24.07 -5.39 -1.54
CA ALA A 444 -24.07 -6.86 -1.52
C ALA A 444 -22.68 -7.51 -1.76
N ILE A 445 -21.69 -6.75 -2.22
CA ILE A 445 -20.33 -7.27 -2.44
C ILE A 445 -19.55 -7.29 -1.13
N ASN A 446 -18.95 -8.43 -0.79
CA ASN A 446 -18.14 -8.63 0.42
C ASN A 446 -16.69 -8.19 0.20
N ALA A 447 -16.45 -6.88 0.17
CA ALA A 447 -15.13 -6.26 0.08
C ALA A 447 -15.02 -5.07 1.04
N GLY A 448 -13.78 -4.75 1.45
CA GLY A 448 -13.51 -3.66 2.38
C GLY A 448 -13.80 -2.28 1.80
N ILE A 449 -13.60 -2.11 0.48
CA ILE A 449 -14.02 -0.93 -0.27
C ILE A 449 -14.71 -1.36 -1.57
N VAL A 450 -15.82 -0.71 -1.91
CA VAL A 450 -16.51 -0.91 -3.19
C VAL A 450 -16.75 0.44 -3.83
N TRP A 451 -16.19 0.63 -5.01
CA TRP A 451 -16.39 1.83 -5.81
C TRP A 451 -17.60 1.68 -6.76
N VAL A 452 -18.18 2.80 -7.14
CA VAL A 452 -19.23 2.86 -8.16
C VAL A 452 -18.80 3.81 -9.27
N ASN A 453 -18.75 3.30 -10.50
CA ASN A 453 -18.34 4.02 -11.71
C ASN A 453 -16.95 4.67 -11.62
N MET A 454 -16.06 4.06 -10.87
CA MET A 454 -14.64 4.41 -10.70
C MET A 454 -13.91 3.22 -10.09
N HIS A 455 -12.59 3.26 -10.08
CA HIS A 455 -11.75 2.28 -9.38
C HIS A 455 -10.44 2.91 -8.90
N THR A 456 -9.79 2.32 -7.89
CA THR A 456 -8.48 2.74 -7.33
C THR A 456 -8.40 4.16 -6.74
N PHE A 457 -9.48 4.91 -6.65
CA PHE A 457 -9.47 6.21 -6.00
C PHE A 457 -9.44 6.05 -4.47
N LEU A 458 -8.42 6.63 -3.83
CA LEU A 458 -8.25 6.62 -2.37
C LEU A 458 -8.32 8.04 -1.83
N ASP A 459 -9.10 8.21 -0.77
CA ASP A 459 -9.20 9.46 -0.03
C ASP A 459 -8.84 9.20 1.44
N PRO A 460 -7.99 10.03 2.07
CA PRO A 460 -7.56 9.82 3.45
C PRO A 460 -8.70 9.87 4.49
N ALA A 461 -9.87 10.41 4.14
CA ALA A 461 -11.04 10.42 5.02
C ALA A 461 -11.87 9.12 4.96
N VAL A 462 -11.62 8.27 3.95
CA VAL A 462 -12.37 7.02 3.73
C VAL A 462 -11.55 5.84 4.25
N PRO A 463 -12.02 5.07 5.26
CA PRO A 463 -11.30 3.91 5.76
C PRO A 463 -11.01 2.90 4.65
N PHE A 464 -9.77 2.40 4.60
CA PHE A 464 -9.31 1.41 3.64
C PHE A 464 -8.81 0.16 4.37
N GLY A 465 -9.13 -1.02 3.85
CA GLY A 465 -8.63 -2.29 4.37
C GLY A 465 -9.47 -3.48 3.99
N GLY A 466 -8.84 -4.66 4.01
CA GLY A 466 -9.42 -5.90 3.54
C GLY A 466 -10.41 -6.55 4.51
N MET A 467 -11.27 -7.39 3.93
CA MET A 467 -12.08 -8.41 4.60
C MET A 467 -11.54 -9.79 4.26
N LYS A 468 -12.00 -10.83 4.93
CA LYS A 468 -11.61 -12.23 4.68
C LYS A 468 -10.07 -12.38 4.73
N GLY A 469 -9.48 -13.04 3.73
CA GLY A 469 -8.03 -13.23 3.59
C GLY A 469 -7.23 -12.00 3.17
N SER A 470 -7.88 -10.84 2.92
CA SER A 470 -7.20 -9.63 2.44
C SER A 470 -6.70 -8.70 3.54
N GLY A 471 -7.01 -8.95 4.83
CA GLY A 471 -6.41 -8.16 5.88
C GLY A 471 -7.17 -8.10 7.19
N ILE A 472 -6.57 -7.37 8.15
CA ILE A 472 -7.10 -7.13 9.51
C ILE A 472 -6.84 -5.66 9.84
N GLY A 473 -7.86 -4.95 10.34
CA GLY A 473 -7.78 -3.52 10.67
C GLY A 473 -8.15 -2.62 9.49
N ARG A 474 -7.98 -1.34 9.69
CA ARG A 474 -8.23 -0.31 8.65
C ARG A 474 -7.16 0.77 8.69
N GLU A 475 -6.70 1.15 7.52
CA GLU A 475 -5.92 2.38 7.33
C GLU A 475 -6.90 3.55 7.11
N PHE A 476 -6.52 4.77 7.45
CA PHE A 476 -7.25 6.03 7.24
C PHE A 476 -8.60 6.19 7.95
N GLY A 477 -9.34 7.24 7.51
CA GLY A 477 -10.58 7.66 8.14
C GLY A 477 -10.34 8.04 9.61
N SER A 478 -11.31 7.72 10.46
CA SER A 478 -11.12 7.76 11.93
C SER A 478 -10.74 6.39 12.51
N ALA A 479 -10.83 5.31 11.71
CA ALA A 479 -10.63 3.94 12.18
C ALA A 479 -9.18 3.68 12.62
N PHE A 480 -8.19 4.38 12.05
CA PHE A 480 -6.78 4.26 12.45
C PHE A 480 -6.54 4.55 13.94
N ILE A 481 -7.39 5.39 14.58
CA ILE A 481 -7.24 5.78 15.99
C ILE A 481 -7.27 4.55 16.90
N ASP A 482 -8.17 3.61 16.65
CA ASP A 482 -8.28 2.39 17.45
C ASP A 482 -7.07 1.47 17.30
N ASP A 483 -6.43 1.52 16.13
CA ASP A 483 -5.26 0.72 15.84
C ASP A 483 -3.96 1.26 16.47
N TYR A 484 -3.86 2.58 16.67
CA TYR A 484 -2.65 3.24 17.19
C TYR A 484 -2.79 3.76 18.60
N THR A 485 -3.96 3.58 19.24
CA THR A 485 -4.20 4.01 20.64
C THR A 485 -4.81 2.89 21.48
N GLU A 486 -4.57 3.00 22.80
CA GLU A 486 -5.23 2.20 23.84
C GLU A 486 -6.27 3.06 24.54
N LEU A 487 -7.44 2.51 24.78
CA LEU A 487 -8.47 3.16 25.59
C LEU A 487 -8.25 2.84 27.08
N LYS A 488 -7.96 3.85 27.88
CA LYS A 488 -7.79 3.74 29.33
C LYS A 488 -8.99 4.34 30.05
N SER A 489 -9.67 3.55 30.85
CA SER A 489 -10.75 4.03 31.73
C SER A 489 -10.19 4.53 33.04
N VAL A 490 -10.74 5.65 33.55
CA VAL A 490 -10.43 6.23 34.85
C VAL A 490 -11.73 6.42 35.61
N MET A 491 -11.78 5.90 36.82
CA MET A 491 -12.91 6.08 37.72
C MET A 491 -12.42 6.79 38.96
N VAL A 492 -13.14 7.83 39.38
CA VAL A 492 -12.88 8.61 40.59
C VAL A 492 -14.08 8.50 41.49
N ARG A 493 -13.86 8.17 42.76
CA ARG A 493 -14.85 8.19 43.82
C ARG A 493 -14.59 9.39 44.75
N TYR A 494 -15.62 10.13 45.15
CA TYR A 494 -15.55 11.26 46.09
C TYR A 494 -16.81 11.41 46.90
#